data_4d085c02147c8c455ed925f50c8535e3
#
_entry.id   4d085c02147c8c455ed925f50c8535e3
#
_cell.length_a   1.000
_cell.length_b   1.000
_cell.length_c   1.000
_cell.angle_alpha   90.00
_cell.angle_beta   90.00
_cell.angle_gamma   90.00
#
_symmetry.space_group_name_H-M   'P 1'
#
loop_
_entity.id
_entity.type
_entity.pdbx_description
1 polymer ?
#
loop_
_entity_poly.entity_id
_entity_poly.type
_entity_poly.pdbx_seq_one_letter_code
_entity_poly.pdbx_strand_id
1 'polypeptide(L)'
;LGIYYLTQERPGNPGEGKFFKSVNEAILAYENKVITLQSRIKVRITKTMPDGTEMTGIVESTLGRFLFNEILPQDLGFVDRSIPGNELLLEVDFLVGKKQLKKILEKVINTHGATKTAEVLDSIKATGYKYSTRAAMTVSISDMTVPPQKPEMIQNAQDIVDKITKNYKRGLITEEERYKEVVETWKKTDDELTKALLDGLDKYNNIFMMADSGARGSDKQIKQLAGMRGLMADTTGHTIELPIKSNFREGLEVL
;
A
#
# COMPACT_ATOMS: atom_id res chain seq x y z
N LEU A 1 6.53 -1.80 6.82
CA LEU A 1 6.99 -2.10 5.46
C LEU A 1 7.51 -3.53 5.32
N GLY A 2 8.33 -4.02 6.28
CA GLY A 2 8.82 -5.40 6.26
C GLY A 2 7.71 -6.44 6.36
N ILE A 3 6.72 -6.21 7.21
CA ILE A 3 5.54 -7.09 7.33
C ILE A 3 4.67 -7.01 6.08
N TYR A 4 4.48 -5.81 5.51
CA TYR A 4 3.77 -5.62 4.26
C TYR A 4 4.43 -6.42 3.12
N TYR A 5 5.74 -6.30 2.95
CA TYR A 5 6.52 -7.06 1.98
C TYR A 5 6.41 -8.58 2.21
N LEU A 6 6.50 -9.02 3.47
CA LEU A 6 6.41 -10.43 3.85
C LEU A 6 5.04 -11.04 3.52
N THR A 7 3.96 -10.30 3.75
CA THR A 7 2.59 -10.77 3.55
C THR A 7 2.01 -10.47 2.17
N GLN A 8 2.76 -9.79 1.31
CA GLN A 8 2.36 -9.51 -0.06
C GLN A 8 2.31 -10.80 -0.89
N GLU A 9 1.38 -10.86 -1.82
CA GLU A 9 1.27 -11.91 -2.83
C GLU A 9 1.58 -11.33 -4.21
N ARG A 10 2.40 -12.01 -4.98
CA ARG A 10 2.76 -11.60 -6.36
C ARG A 10 2.49 -12.75 -7.31
N PRO A 11 1.34 -12.72 -8.04
CA PRO A 11 1.04 -13.70 -9.07
C PRO A 11 2.11 -13.74 -10.15
N GLY A 12 2.40 -14.94 -10.66
CA GLY A 12 3.41 -15.14 -11.70
C GLY A 12 4.86 -15.22 -11.21
N ASN A 13 5.09 -15.18 -9.90
CA ASN A 13 6.42 -15.37 -9.33
C ASN A 13 6.88 -16.84 -9.48
N PRO A 14 8.22 -17.09 -9.52
CA PRO A 14 8.76 -18.45 -9.63
C PRO A 14 8.20 -19.39 -8.56
N GLY A 15 7.87 -20.61 -8.97
CA GLY A 15 7.41 -21.68 -8.09
C GLY A 15 5.95 -21.60 -7.65
N GLU A 16 5.15 -20.75 -8.26
CA GLU A 16 3.71 -20.70 -8.02
C GLU A 16 3.05 -22.06 -8.21
N GLY A 17 2.17 -22.45 -7.27
CA GLY A 17 1.47 -23.71 -7.29
C GLY A 17 2.26 -24.94 -6.82
N LYS A 18 3.55 -24.81 -6.49
CA LYS A 18 4.36 -25.93 -5.99
C LYS A 18 3.86 -26.42 -4.64
N PHE A 19 4.03 -27.73 -4.44
CA PHE A 19 3.68 -28.43 -3.21
C PHE A 19 4.94 -28.72 -2.38
N PHE A 20 4.83 -28.49 -1.06
CA PHE A 20 5.88 -28.80 -0.09
C PHE A 20 5.31 -29.63 1.07
N LYS A 21 6.12 -30.56 1.58
CA LYS A 21 5.75 -31.44 2.69
C LYS A 21 5.73 -30.74 4.04
N SER A 22 6.43 -29.61 4.14
CA SER A 22 6.51 -28.81 5.37
C SER A 22 6.90 -27.36 5.05
N VAL A 23 6.71 -26.45 6.01
CA VAL A 23 7.19 -25.07 5.92
C VAL A 23 8.72 -25.03 5.81
N ASN A 24 9.43 -25.92 6.52
CA ASN A 24 10.91 -26.00 6.44
C ASN A 24 11.40 -26.35 5.04
N GLU A 25 10.73 -27.28 4.33
CA GLU A 25 11.04 -27.59 2.94
C GLU A 25 10.81 -26.39 2.03
N ALA A 26 9.75 -25.64 2.25
CA ALA A 26 9.47 -24.40 1.53
C ALA A 26 10.55 -23.33 1.81
N ILE A 27 11.05 -23.21 3.03
CA ILE A 27 12.16 -22.31 3.38
C ILE A 27 13.43 -22.69 2.62
N LEU A 28 13.77 -23.98 2.56
CA LEU A 28 14.90 -24.47 1.77
C LEU A 28 14.76 -24.16 0.29
N ALA A 29 13.55 -24.33 -0.26
CA ALA A 29 13.26 -23.96 -1.63
C ALA A 29 13.40 -22.46 -1.88
N TYR A 30 13.02 -21.63 -0.93
CA TYR A 30 13.23 -20.18 -0.97
C TYR A 30 14.73 -19.81 -0.94
N GLU A 31 15.50 -20.41 -0.05
CA GLU A 31 16.95 -20.18 0.03
C GLU A 31 17.67 -20.61 -1.26
N ASN A 32 17.21 -21.66 -1.91
CA ASN A 32 17.67 -22.09 -3.23
C ASN A 32 17.07 -21.30 -4.41
N LYS A 33 16.30 -20.24 -4.14
CA LYS A 33 15.67 -19.36 -5.14
C LYS A 33 14.68 -20.08 -6.09
N VAL A 34 14.15 -21.22 -5.66
CA VAL A 34 13.13 -21.99 -6.41
C VAL A 34 11.76 -21.34 -6.30
N ILE A 35 11.50 -20.70 -5.16
CA ILE A 35 10.30 -19.91 -4.88
C ILE A 35 10.68 -18.55 -4.30
N THR A 36 9.74 -17.62 -4.29
CA THR A 36 9.86 -16.34 -3.55
C THR A 36 8.94 -16.35 -2.33
N LEU A 37 9.13 -15.38 -1.43
CA LEU A 37 8.24 -15.19 -0.27
C LEU A 37 6.78 -14.90 -0.68
N GLN A 38 6.58 -14.33 -1.87
CA GLN A 38 5.30 -13.88 -2.39
C GLN A 38 4.64 -14.88 -3.36
N SER A 39 5.31 -15.98 -3.67
CA SER A 39 4.74 -17.03 -4.51
C SER A 39 3.67 -17.82 -3.77
N ARG A 40 2.50 -17.99 -4.39
CA ARG A 40 1.44 -18.82 -3.82
C ARG A 40 1.82 -20.30 -3.96
N ILE A 41 1.90 -21.00 -2.84
CA ILE A 41 2.36 -22.39 -2.74
C ILE A 41 1.37 -23.22 -1.91
N LYS A 42 1.50 -24.54 -2.00
CA LYS A 42 0.74 -25.50 -1.22
C LYS A 42 1.66 -26.20 -0.23
N VAL A 43 1.32 -26.12 1.05
CA VAL A 43 2.13 -26.71 2.13
C VAL A 43 1.27 -27.66 2.94
N ARG A 44 1.81 -28.85 3.22
CA ARG A 44 1.21 -29.78 4.18
C ARG A 44 1.48 -29.28 5.60
N ILE A 45 0.41 -29.10 6.36
CA ILE A 45 0.45 -28.68 7.75
C ILE A 45 -0.18 -29.74 8.61
N THR A 46 0.46 -30.04 9.74
CA THR A 46 -0.09 -30.89 10.80
C THR A 46 -0.31 -30.02 12.03
N LYS A 47 -1.50 -30.04 12.58
CA LYS A 47 -1.89 -29.29 13.76
C LYS A 47 -2.55 -30.22 14.78
N THR A 48 -2.15 -30.07 16.05
CA THR A 48 -2.81 -30.75 17.15
C THR A 48 -4.04 -29.98 17.57
N MET A 49 -5.21 -30.60 17.53
CA MET A 49 -6.47 -30.03 17.93
C MET A 49 -6.60 -29.97 19.47
N PRO A 50 -7.52 -29.16 20.02
CA PRO A 50 -7.76 -29.08 21.47
C PRO A 50 -8.16 -30.41 22.12
N ASP A 51 -8.71 -31.32 21.35
CA ASP A 51 -9.07 -32.69 21.77
C ASP A 51 -7.88 -33.66 21.75
N GLY A 52 -6.68 -33.21 21.38
CA GLY A 52 -5.45 -34.01 21.29
C GLY A 52 -5.29 -34.81 20.01
N THR A 53 -6.22 -34.72 19.07
CA THR A 53 -6.10 -35.35 17.74
C THR A 53 -5.19 -34.54 16.84
N GLU A 54 -4.38 -35.24 16.03
CA GLU A 54 -3.58 -34.60 14.97
C GLU A 54 -4.37 -34.52 13.67
N MET A 55 -4.50 -33.31 13.14
CA MET A 55 -5.09 -33.08 11.83
C MET A 55 -4.03 -32.65 10.83
N THR A 56 -3.97 -33.32 9.69
CA THR A 56 -3.02 -33.02 8.62
C THR A 56 -3.79 -32.66 7.34
N GLY A 57 -3.39 -31.60 6.69
CA GLY A 57 -4.00 -31.15 5.43
C GLY A 57 -3.09 -30.26 4.65
N ILE A 58 -3.55 -29.88 3.46
CA ILE A 58 -2.82 -28.99 2.56
C ILE A 58 -3.43 -27.59 2.71
N VAL A 59 -2.59 -26.60 2.99
CA VAL A 59 -2.97 -25.20 3.04
C VAL A 59 -2.27 -24.45 1.91
N GLU A 60 -3.05 -23.66 1.19
CA GLU A 60 -2.55 -22.83 0.10
C GLU A 60 -2.41 -21.39 0.56
N SER A 61 -1.19 -20.86 0.55
CA SER A 61 -0.85 -19.48 0.88
C SER A 61 0.56 -19.15 0.37
N THR A 62 1.13 -18.02 0.77
CA THR A 62 2.51 -17.68 0.45
C THR A 62 3.45 -18.05 1.60
N LEU A 63 4.72 -18.32 1.29
CA LEU A 63 5.72 -18.63 2.33
C LEU A 63 5.82 -17.49 3.35
N GLY A 64 5.77 -16.25 2.89
CA GLY A 64 5.81 -15.08 3.78
C GLY A 64 4.66 -15.06 4.79
N ARG A 65 3.44 -15.43 4.38
CA ARG A 65 2.29 -15.54 5.28
C ARG A 65 2.42 -16.69 6.26
N PHE A 66 2.96 -17.84 5.84
CA PHE A 66 3.29 -18.93 6.77
C PHE A 66 4.25 -18.45 7.86
N LEU A 67 5.33 -17.77 7.49
CA LEU A 67 6.32 -17.24 8.43
C LEU A 67 5.75 -16.17 9.36
N PHE A 68 4.85 -15.35 8.87
CA PHE A 68 4.17 -14.34 9.69
C PHE A 68 3.20 -14.98 10.70
N ASN A 69 2.48 -16.02 10.30
CA ASN A 69 1.57 -16.72 11.19
C ASN A 69 2.28 -17.54 12.28
N GLU A 70 3.54 -17.92 12.10
CA GLU A 70 4.34 -18.59 13.16
C GLU A 70 4.53 -17.72 14.41
N ILE A 71 4.57 -16.41 14.26
CA ILE A 71 4.74 -15.47 15.38
C ILE A 71 3.42 -15.00 16.00
N LEU A 72 2.29 -15.38 15.41
CA LEU A 72 0.95 -14.99 15.84
C LEU A 72 0.22 -16.16 16.49
N PRO A 73 -0.58 -15.92 17.56
CA PRO A 73 -1.57 -16.88 18.01
C PRO A 73 -2.56 -17.23 16.89
N GLN A 74 -2.96 -18.49 16.79
CA GLN A 74 -3.85 -18.97 15.73
C GLN A 74 -5.31 -19.13 16.18
N ASP A 75 -5.74 -18.30 17.14
CA ASP A 75 -7.08 -18.30 17.75
C ASP A 75 -7.68 -16.88 17.80
N LEU A 76 -7.28 -16.01 16.88
CA LEU A 76 -7.67 -14.60 16.88
C LEU A 76 -9.07 -14.34 16.30
N GLY A 77 -9.69 -15.33 15.63
CA GLY A 77 -11.03 -15.23 15.07
C GLY A 77 -11.12 -14.48 13.73
N PHE A 78 -10.04 -14.40 12.96
CA PHE A 78 -10.10 -13.98 11.56
C PHE A 78 -10.62 -15.11 10.65
N VAL A 79 -10.42 -16.36 11.08
CA VAL A 79 -10.94 -17.55 10.43
C VAL A 79 -12.01 -18.15 11.33
N ASP A 80 -13.18 -18.42 10.76
CA ASP A 80 -14.24 -19.17 11.46
C ASP A 80 -13.89 -20.66 11.46
N ARG A 81 -13.38 -21.14 12.59
CA ARG A 81 -12.95 -22.53 12.76
C ARG A 81 -14.08 -23.48 13.12
N SER A 82 -15.32 -22.98 13.26
CA SER A 82 -16.51 -23.81 13.42
C SER A 82 -16.94 -24.47 12.09
N ILE A 83 -16.47 -23.92 10.98
CA ILE A 83 -16.76 -24.45 9.66
C ILE A 83 -15.78 -25.60 9.34
N PRO A 84 -16.29 -26.83 9.03
CA PRO A 84 -15.44 -27.95 8.64
C PRO A 84 -14.56 -27.61 7.43
N GLY A 85 -13.26 -27.88 7.52
CA GLY A 85 -12.27 -27.56 6.50
C GLY A 85 -11.45 -26.30 6.77
N ASN A 86 -11.83 -25.48 7.74
CA ASN A 86 -11.12 -24.24 8.12
C ASN A 86 -10.11 -24.44 9.26
N GLU A 87 -10.02 -25.63 9.84
CA GLU A 87 -9.24 -25.90 11.05
C GLU A 87 -7.74 -25.64 10.86
N LEU A 88 -7.22 -25.89 9.66
CA LEU A 88 -5.81 -25.75 9.32
C LEU A 88 -5.46 -24.42 8.66
N LEU A 89 -6.45 -23.60 8.27
CA LEU A 89 -6.21 -22.34 7.60
C LEU A 89 -5.40 -21.37 8.47
N LEU A 90 -4.56 -20.57 7.80
CA LEU A 90 -3.82 -19.52 8.48
C LEU A 90 -4.76 -18.44 9.00
N GLU A 91 -4.51 -17.94 10.19
CA GLU A 91 -5.28 -16.86 10.80
C GLU A 91 -5.16 -15.56 9.95
N VAL A 92 -3.98 -15.28 9.45
CA VAL A 92 -3.70 -14.13 8.58
C VAL A 92 -3.30 -14.62 7.19
N ASP A 93 -4.23 -14.61 6.24
CA ASP A 93 -3.99 -14.90 4.82
C ASP A 93 -4.37 -13.70 3.93
N PHE A 94 -3.95 -12.52 4.35
CA PHE A 94 -4.18 -11.27 3.64
C PHE A 94 -2.97 -10.34 3.77
N LEU A 95 -2.93 -9.30 2.93
CA LEU A 95 -1.89 -8.29 2.96
C LEU A 95 -2.00 -7.44 4.25
N VAL A 96 -0.92 -7.34 5.00
CA VAL A 96 -0.87 -6.65 6.29
C VAL A 96 -0.20 -5.29 6.15
N GLY A 97 -1.00 -4.24 6.12
CA GLY A 97 -0.57 -2.86 6.29
C GLY A 97 -0.79 -2.37 7.71
N LYS A 98 -0.59 -1.07 7.94
CA LYS A 98 -0.73 -0.44 9.27
C LYS A 98 -2.12 -0.68 9.90
N LYS A 99 -3.20 -0.57 9.11
CA LYS A 99 -4.57 -0.74 9.60
C LYS A 99 -4.85 -2.20 10.01
N GLN A 100 -4.40 -3.16 9.21
CA GLN A 100 -4.56 -4.58 9.48
C GLN A 100 -3.75 -5.00 10.70
N LEU A 101 -2.51 -4.49 10.81
CA LEU A 101 -1.66 -4.78 11.96
C LEU A 101 -2.28 -4.29 13.27
N LYS A 102 -2.88 -3.10 13.27
CA LYS A 102 -3.63 -2.58 14.42
C LYS A 102 -4.77 -3.52 14.84
N LYS A 103 -5.56 -4.00 13.87
CA LYS A 103 -6.65 -4.96 14.13
C LYS A 103 -6.14 -6.30 14.68
N ILE A 104 -5.01 -6.80 14.17
CA ILE A 104 -4.38 -8.03 14.66
C ILE A 104 -4.00 -7.86 16.12
N LEU A 105 -3.31 -6.77 16.46
CA LEU A 105 -2.87 -6.50 17.83
C LEU A 105 -4.05 -6.28 18.80
N GLU A 106 -5.10 -5.61 18.35
CA GLU A 106 -6.34 -5.45 19.11
C GLU A 106 -6.98 -6.81 19.45
N LYS A 107 -7.02 -7.73 18.49
CA LYS A 107 -7.51 -9.09 18.73
C LYS A 107 -6.59 -9.88 19.66
N VAL A 108 -5.27 -9.74 19.51
CA VAL A 108 -4.30 -10.42 20.39
C VAL A 108 -4.48 -9.97 21.86
N ILE A 109 -4.58 -8.67 22.12
CA ILE A 109 -4.72 -8.15 23.47
C ILE A 109 -6.06 -8.56 24.11
N ASN A 110 -7.14 -8.57 23.32
CA ASN A 110 -8.45 -8.96 23.81
C ASN A 110 -8.56 -10.46 24.09
N THR A 111 -7.81 -11.30 23.38
CA THR A 111 -7.85 -12.76 23.54
C THR A 111 -6.84 -13.28 24.57
N HIS A 112 -5.62 -12.73 24.58
CA HIS A 112 -4.48 -13.26 25.34
C HIS A 112 -3.96 -12.32 26.43
N GLY A 113 -4.44 -11.08 26.50
CA GLY A 113 -4.00 -10.09 27.48
C GLY A 113 -2.65 -9.43 27.16
N ALA A 114 -2.21 -8.53 28.05
CA ALA A 114 -1.10 -7.63 27.81
C ALA A 114 0.26 -8.32 27.69
N THR A 115 0.54 -9.33 28.53
CA THR A 115 1.85 -10.02 28.55
C THR A 115 2.11 -10.74 27.24
N LYS A 116 1.14 -11.51 26.75
CA LYS A 116 1.26 -12.22 25.48
C LYS A 116 1.35 -11.25 24.30
N THR A 117 0.62 -10.15 24.37
CA THR A 117 0.69 -9.09 23.35
C THR A 117 2.08 -8.48 23.28
N ALA A 118 2.76 -8.27 24.41
CA ALA A 118 4.13 -7.75 24.42
C ALA A 118 5.11 -8.69 23.70
N GLU A 119 5.02 -10.00 23.93
CA GLU A 119 5.84 -11.01 23.23
C GLU A 119 5.58 -11.00 21.71
N VAL A 120 4.31 -10.93 21.31
CA VAL A 120 3.92 -10.84 19.89
C VAL A 120 4.42 -9.56 19.26
N LEU A 121 4.34 -8.42 19.94
CA LEU A 121 4.87 -7.15 19.48
C LEU A 121 6.38 -7.19 19.25
N ASP A 122 7.14 -7.79 20.16
CA ASP A 122 8.59 -7.94 20.00
C ASP A 122 8.93 -8.85 18.82
N SER A 123 8.18 -9.91 18.61
CA SER A 123 8.34 -10.81 17.47
C SER A 123 8.00 -10.10 16.15
N ILE A 124 6.92 -9.33 16.11
CA ILE A 124 6.53 -8.53 14.93
C ILE A 124 7.60 -7.48 14.62
N LYS A 125 8.12 -6.79 15.62
CA LYS A 125 9.20 -5.81 15.46
C LYS A 125 10.44 -6.46 14.86
N ALA A 126 10.92 -7.56 15.43
CA ALA A 126 12.09 -8.28 14.93
C ALA A 126 11.90 -8.78 13.49
N THR A 127 10.75 -9.37 13.19
CA THR A 127 10.39 -9.84 11.85
C THR A 127 10.28 -8.68 10.86
N GLY A 128 9.68 -7.57 11.26
CA GLY A 128 9.57 -6.37 10.45
C GLY A 128 10.93 -5.81 10.03
N TYR A 129 11.86 -5.67 10.95
CA TYR A 129 13.24 -5.25 10.64
C TYR A 129 13.98 -6.25 9.74
N LYS A 130 13.89 -7.55 10.05
CA LYS A 130 14.53 -8.60 9.26
C LYS A 130 14.09 -8.55 7.79
N TYR A 131 12.79 -8.50 7.54
CA TYR A 131 12.26 -8.52 6.17
C TYR A 131 12.30 -7.18 5.47
N SER A 132 12.29 -6.07 6.19
CA SER A 132 12.59 -4.76 5.62
C SER A 132 14.00 -4.68 5.07
N THR A 133 14.99 -5.22 5.81
CA THR A 133 16.36 -5.32 5.35
C THR A 133 16.50 -6.24 4.13
N ARG A 134 15.84 -7.40 4.14
CA ARG A 134 15.87 -8.36 3.02
C ARG A 134 15.15 -7.84 1.77
N ALA A 135 14.09 -7.07 1.94
CA ALA A 135 13.36 -6.45 0.83
C ALA A 135 14.22 -5.43 0.09
N ALA A 136 15.19 -4.80 0.78
CA ALA A 136 16.11 -3.79 0.23
C ALA A 136 15.38 -2.71 -0.60
N MET A 137 14.22 -2.26 -0.13
CA MET A 137 13.43 -1.25 -0.83
C MET A 137 14.13 0.09 -0.80
N THR A 138 14.24 0.70 -1.96
CA THR A 138 14.81 2.03 -2.15
C THR A 138 13.96 2.83 -3.11
N VAL A 139 14.22 4.14 -3.22
CA VAL A 139 13.51 5.05 -4.11
C VAL A 139 14.46 5.54 -5.19
N SER A 140 14.02 5.47 -6.42
CA SER A 140 14.69 6.03 -7.61
C SER A 140 13.79 7.06 -8.28
N ILE A 141 14.38 7.97 -9.04
CA ILE A 141 13.62 8.91 -9.89
C ILE A 141 12.77 8.14 -10.92
N SER A 142 13.23 6.99 -11.38
CA SER A 142 12.47 6.11 -12.28
C SER A 142 11.18 5.54 -11.70
N ASP A 143 11.11 5.44 -10.36
CA ASP A 143 9.92 4.95 -9.66
C ASP A 143 8.78 5.98 -9.65
N MET A 144 9.10 7.25 -9.94
CA MET A 144 8.14 8.35 -10.02
C MET A 144 7.53 8.39 -11.43
N THR A 145 6.51 7.56 -11.68
CA THR A 145 5.84 7.48 -12.98
C THR A 145 4.82 8.60 -13.13
N VAL A 146 5.04 9.50 -14.08
CA VAL A 146 4.09 10.58 -14.39
C VAL A 146 2.94 10.02 -15.24
N PRO A 147 1.66 10.32 -14.91
CA PRO A 147 0.54 9.87 -15.72
C PRO A 147 0.63 10.41 -17.15
N PRO A 148 0.43 9.59 -18.19
CA PRO A 148 0.48 10.05 -19.58
C PRO A 148 -0.63 11.03 -19.92
N GLN A 149 -1.74 11.05 -19.16
CA GLN A 149 -2.87 11.97 -19.35
C GLN A 149 -2.60 13.38 -18.80
N LYS A 150 -1.53 13.58 -18.02
CA LYS A 150 -1.23 14.86 -17.38
C LYS A 150 -1.23 16.06 -18.32
N PRO A 151 -0.55 16.05 -19.49
CA PRO A 151 -0.54 17.21 -20.41
C PRO A 151 -1.93 17.59 -20.88
N GLU A 152 -2.78 16.61 -21.23
CA GLU A 152 -4.14 16.84 -21.68
C GLU A 152 -5.02 17.42 -20.56
N MET A 153 -4.93 16.87 -19.34
CA MET A 153 -5.70 17.36 -18.20
C MET A 153 -5.34 18.80 -17.84
N ILE A 154 -4.06 19.16 -17.87
CA ILE A 154 -3.59 20.52 -17.62
C ILE A 154 -4.06 21.46 -18.72
N GLN A 155 -3.98 21.06 -19.99
CA GLN A 155 -4.43 21.89 -21.10
C GLN A 155 -5.94 22.15 -21.02
N ASN A 156 -6.74 21.14 -20.74
CA ASN A 156 -8.18 21.28 -20.57
C ASN A 156 -8.53 22.26 -19.43
N ALA A 157 -7.82 22.17 -18.31
CA ALA A 157 -8.00 23.11 -17.21
C ALA A 157 -7.61 24.54 -17.59
N GLN A 158 -6.51 24.71 -18.34
CA GLN A 158 -6.08 26.02 -18.83
C GLN A 158 -7.12 26.63 -19.77
N ASP A 159 -7.69 25.85 -20.69
CA ASP A 159 -8.74 26.30 -21.60
C ASP A 159 -10.00 26.78 -20.87
N ILE A 160 -10.36 26.12 -19.74
CA ILE A 160 -11.47 26.54 -18.89
C ILE A 160 -11.13 27.86 -18.21
N VAL A 161 -9.94 27.99 -17.62
CA VAL A 161 -9.46 29.21 -16.97
C VAL A 161 -9.42 30.38 -17.94
N ASP A 162 -8.99 30.17 -19.17
CA ASP A 162 -8.99 31.20 -20.22
C ASP A 162 -10.39 31.66 -20.59
N LYS A 163 -11.38 30.75 -20.60
CA LYS A 163 -12.80 31.11 -20.80
C LYS A 163 -13.34 31.95 -19.64
N ILE A 164 -13.05 31.56 -18.40
CA ILE A 164 -13.43 32.31 -17.19
C ILE A 164 -12.82 33.74 -17.26
N THR A 165 -11.55 33.83 -17.59
CA THR A 165 -10.86 35.13 -17.74
C THR A 165 -11.46 35.98 -18.87
N LYS A 166 -11.87 35.39 -19.98
CA LYS A 166 -12.59 36.10 -21.07
C LYS A 166 -13.94 36.62 -20.63
N ASN A 167 -14.70 35.86 -19.83
CA ASN A 167 -15.98 36.27 -19.28
C ASN A 167 -15.81 37.47 -18.32
N TYR A 168 -14.81 37.43 -17.47
CA TYR A 168 -14.45 38.55 -16.60
C TYR A 168 -14.12 39.83 -17.41
N LYS A 169 -13.25 39.71 -18.44
CA LYS A 169 -12.89 40.84 -19.30
C LYS A 169 -14.09 41.44 -20.04
N ARG A 170 -15.15 40.68 -20.26
CA ARG A 170 -16.43 41.11 -20.85
C ARG A 170 -17.39 41.71 -19.82
N GLY A 171 -17.03 41.72 -18.55
CA GLY A 171 -17.87 42.22 -17.46
C GLY A 171 -19.06 41.31 -17.10
N LEU A 172 -19.00 40.01 -17.45
CA LEU A 172 -20.06 39.04 -17.18
C LEU A 172 -20.01 38.46 -15.75
N ILE A 173 -18.83 38.48 -15.13
CA ILE A 173 -18.60 38.01 -13.78
C ILE A 173 -17.74 39.00 -12.99
N THR A 174 -17.86 38.97 -11.68
CA THR A 174 -17.04 39.78 -10.76
C THR A 174 -15.64 39.19 -10.60
N GLU A 175 -14.72 39.96 -10.03
CA GLU A 175 -13.36 39.48 -9.72
C GLU A 175 -13.37 38.32 -8.70
N GLU A 176 -14.25 38.41 -7.71
CA GLU A 176 -14.40 37.38 -6.67
C GLU A 176 -14.92 36.07 -7.25
N GLU A 177 -15.89 36.14 -8.17
CA GLU A 177 -16.41 34.96 -8.89
C GLU A 177 -15.33 34.35 -9.78
N ARG A 178 -14.60 35.18 -10.53
CA ARG A 178 -13.48 34.75 -11.36
C ARG A 178 -12.44 33.98 -10.54
N TYR A 179 -11.98 34.56 -9.45
CA TYR A 179 -11.01 33.94 -8.56
C TYR A 179 -11.50 32.59 -8.02
N LYS A 180 -12.73 32.55 -7.56
CA LYS A 180 -13.33 31.32 -7.02
C LYS A 180 -13.40 30.23 -8.09
N GLU A 181 -13.89 30.53 -9.28
CA GLU A 181 -14.01 29.56 -10.39
C GLU A 181 -12.63 29.07 -10.85
N VAL A 182 -11.62 29.91 -10.92
CA VAL A 182 -10.24 29.53 -11.26
C VAL A 182 -9.65 28.57 -10.23
N VAL A 183 -9.77 28.91 -8.94
CA VAL A 183 -9.26 28.07 -7.84
C VAL A 183 -9.98 26.73 -7.80
N GLU A 184 -11.30 26.69 -7.99
CA GLU A 184 -12.07 25.45 -8.05
C GLU A 184 -11.66 24.58 -9.24
N THR A 185 -11.44 25.18 -10.40
CA THR A 185 -10.99 24.45 -11.61
C THR A 185 -9.66 23.77 -11.37
N TRP A 186 -8.69 24.48 -10.79
CA TRP A 186 -7.37 23.90 -10.51
C TRP A 186 -7.41 22.85 -9.39
N LYS A 187 -8.22 23.03 -8.35
CA LYS A 187 -8.43 22.02 -7.31
C LYS A 187 -9.01 20.74 -7.88
N LYS A 188 -10.05 20.85 -8.71
CA LYS A 188 -10.68 19.71 -9.37
C LYS A 188 -9.67 18.96 -10.26
N THR A 189 -8.92 19.69 -11.08
CA THR A 189 -7.87 19.10 -11.94
C THR A 189 -6.79 18.41 -11.14
N ASP A 190 -6.37 18.99 -10.03
CA ASP A 190 -5.38 18.41 -9.12
C ASP A 190 -5.87 17.10 -8.48
N ASP A 191 -7.14 17.05 -8.07
CA ASP A 191 -7.76 15.84 -7.51
C ASP A 191 -7.92 14.73 -8.58
N GLU A 192 -8.36 15.09 -9.78
CA GLU A 192 -8.49 14.16 -10.91
C GLU A 192 -7.13 13.61 -11.33
N LEU A 193 -6.11 14.46 -11.40
CA LEU A 193 -4.73 14.04 -11.72
C LEU A 193 -4.16 13.13 -10.63
N THR A 194 -4.42 13.43 -9.36
CA THR A 194 -4.00 12.59 -8.23
C THR A 194 -4.62 11.22 -8.33
N LYS A 195 -5.92 11.13 -8.63
CA LYS A 195 -6.61 9.87 -8.82
C LYS A 195 -6.03 9.08 -9.99
N ALA A 196 -5.84 9.72 -11.14
CA ALA A 196 -5.24 9.08 -12.32
C ALA A 196 -3.81 8.58 -12.03
N LEU A 197 -3.04 9.32 -11.23
CA LEU A 197 -1.70 8.92 -10.78
C LEU A 197 -1.74 7.66 -9.93
N LEU A 198 -2.59 7.64 -8.90
CA LEU A 198 -2.70 6.51 -7.97
C LEU A 198 -3.25 5.25 -8.66
N ASP A 199 -4.24 5.41 -9.54
CA ASP A 199 -4.82 4.30 -10.31
C ASP A 199 -3.84 3.72 -11.35
N GLY A 200 -2.94 4.56 -11.86
CA GLY A 200 -1.93 4.18 -12.86
C GLY A 200 -0.60 3.65 -12.28
N LEU A 201 -0.37 3.80 -10.97
CA LEU A 201 0.84 3.28 -10.32
C LEU A 201 0.79 1.75 -10.21
N ASP A 202 1.92 1.10 -10.51
CA ASP A 202 2.09 -0.31 -10.25
C ASP A 202 2.03 -0.57 -8.73
N LYS A 203 1.23 -1.58 -8.32
CA LYS A 203 1.10 -2.03 -6.93
C LYS A 203 2.42 -2.47 -6.30
N TYR A 204 3.40 -2.85 -7.12
CA TYR A 204 4.73 -3.27 -6.70
C TYR A 204 5.78 -2.17 -6.81
N ASN A 205 5.38 -0.95 -7.19
CA ASN A 205 6.25 0.21 -7.16
C ASN A 205 6.67 0.52 -5.71
N ASN A 206 7.96 0.78 -5.49
CA ASN A 206 8.49 0.98 -4.16
C ASN A 206 7.84 2.16 -3.42
N ILE A 207 7.60 3.27 -4.11
CA ILE A 207 6.93 4.44 -3.54
C ILE A 207 5.50 4.11 -3.15
N PHE A 208 4.76 3.40 -4.02
CA PHE A 208 3.41 2.96 -3.74
C PHE A 208 3.35 2.05 -2.51
N MET A 209 4.23 1.04 -2.43
CA MET A 209 4.28 0.11 -1.29
C MET A 209 4.61 0.81 0.03
N MET A 210 5.51 1.81 0.02
CA MET A 210 5.84 2.59 1.22
C MET A 210 4.64 3.38 1.73
N ALA A 211 3.84 3.96 0.86
CA ALA A 211 2.65 4.73 1.23
C ALA A 211 1.47 3.83 1.59
N ASP A 212 1.17 2.80 0.80
CA ASP A 212 0.04 1.89 1.02
C ASP A 212 0.21 1.06 2.30
N SER A 213 1.43 0.63 2.60
CA SER A 213 1.74 -0.05 3.89
C SER A 213 1.50 0.86 5.11
N GLY A 214 1.46 2.16 4.93
CA GLY A 214 1.40 3.14 6.02
C GLY A 214 2.72 3.36 6.76
N ALA A 215 3.82 2.84 6.20
CA ALA A 215 5.15 2.98 6.80
C ALA A 215 5.69 4.40 6.64
N ARG A 216 5.65 4.94 5.43
CA ARG A 216 6.11 6.30 5.12
C ARG A 216 5.47 6.82 3.84
N GLY A 217 5.15 8.11 3.86
CA GLY A 217 4.54 8.77 2.72
C GLY A 217 3.01 8.86 2.83
N SER A 218 2.45 9.67 1.95
CA SER A 218 1.01 9.86 1.77
C SER A 218 0.71 10.16 0.32
N ASP A 219 -0.56 10.02 -0.09
CA ASP A 219 -1.02 10.33 -1.44
C ASP A 219 -0.65 11.76 -1.87
N LYS A 220 -0.69 12.70 -0.92
CA LYS A 220 -0.27 14.09 -1.15
C LYS A 220 1.22 14.22 -1.49
N GLN A 221 2.07 13.40 -0.88
CA GLN A 221 3.51 13.41 -1.17
C GLN A 221 3.82 12.73 -2.49
N ILE A 222 3.15 11.63 -2.82
CA ILE A 222 3.25 10.96 -4.13
C ILE A 222 2.82 11.92 -5.24
N LYS A 223 1.73 12.66 -5.04
CA LYS A 223 1.25 13.69 -5.96
C LYS A 223 2.32 14.74 -6.27
N GLN A 224 3.01 15.25 -5.26
CA GLN A 224 4.08 16.23 -5.47
C GLN A 224 5.29 15.67 -6.20
N LEU A 225 5.56 14.37 -6.05
CA LEU A 225 6.70 13.71 -6.69
C LEU A 225 6.45 13.42 -8.19
N ALA A 226 5.25 12.98 -8.55
CA ALA A 226 4.94 12.45 -9.87
C ALA A 226 3.70 13.05 -10.55
N GLY A 227 2.90 13.83 -9.84
CA GLY A 227 1.70 14.47 -10.36
C GLY A 227 1.92 15.96 -10.64
N MET A 228 1.30 16.81 -9.82
CA MET A 228 1.39 18.25 -9.86
C MET A 228 1.52 18.80 -8.43
N ARG A 229 2.32 19.83 -8.23
CA ARG A 229 2.42 20.45 -6.90
C ARG A 229 1.15 21.22 -6.54
N GLY A 230 0.48 21.81 -7.53
CA GLY A 230 -0.82 22.45 -7.39
C GLY A 230 -0.77 23.88 -6.85
N LEU A 231 -1.91 24.30 -6.29
CA LEU A 231 -2.06 25.65 -5.73
C LEU A 231 -1.29 25.80 -4.41
N MET A 232 -0.66 26.93 -4.27
CA MET A 232 0.08 27.33 -3.05
C MET A 232 -0.67 28.44 -2.30
N ALA A 233 -0.42 28.56 -1.01
CA ALA A 233 -0.89 29.68 -0.21
C ALA A 233 0.26 30.66 0.02
N ASP A 234 -0.09 31.94 0.07
CA ASP A 234 0.82 33.00 0.48
C ASP A 234 1.03 33.00 2.01
N THR A 235 1.84 33.92 2.51
CA THR A 235 2.14 34.06 3.95
C THR A 235 0.92 34.47 4.79
N THR A 236 -0.14 34.97 4.17
CA THR A 236 -1.40 35.36 4.82
C THR A 236 -2.43 34.23 4.82
N GLY A 237 -2.13 33.09 4.14
CA GLY A 237 -3.03 31.99 4.00
C GLY A 237 -3.97 32.07 2.80
N HIS A 238 -3.85 33.11 1.97
CA HIS A 238 -4.63 33.27 0.75
C HIS A 238 -4.09 32.35 -0.36
N THR A 239 -4.96 31.66 -1.09
CA THR A 239 -4.54 30.77 -2.16
C THR A 239 -4.14 31.56 -3.41
N ILE A 240 -2.92 31.35 -3.88
CA ILE A 240 -2.43 31.92 -5.13
C ILE A 240 -3.10 31.18 -6.29
N GLU A 241 -3.76 31.89 -7.21
CA GLU A 241 -4.54 31.32 -8.29
C GLU A 241 -3.70 30.66 -9.41
N LEU A 242 -2.40 30.92 -9.43
CA LEU A 242 -1.46 30.27 -10.36
C LEU A 242 -0.96 28.97 -9.76
N PRO A 243 -1.29 27.80 -10.36
CA PRO A 243 -0.80 26.53 -9.86
C PRO A 243 0.64 26.26 -10.32
N ILE A 244 1.40 25.54 -9.51
CA ILE A 244 2.65 24.93 -9.94
C ILE A 244 2.30 23.64 -10.66
N LYS A 245 2.38 23.62 -11.99
CA LYS A 245 1.98 22.51 -12.87
C LYS A 245 3.00 21.38 -12.87
N SER A 246 4.28 21.69 -12.62
CA SER A 246 5.36 20.72 -12.56
C SER A 246 5.37 19.92 -11.25
N ASN A 247 6.04 18.78 -11.29
CA ASN A 247 6.34 17.94 -10.14
C ASN A 247 7.85 17.89 -9.88
N PHE A 248 8.27 17.24 -8.79
CA PHE A 248 9.70 17.16 -8.46
C PHE A 248 10.51 16.35 -9.47
N ARG A 249 9.91 15.37 -10.16
CA ARG A 249 10.60 14.61 -11.20
C ARG A 249 10.93 15.46 -12.41
N GLU A 250 9.99 16.31 -12.84
CA GLU A 250 10.15 17.20 -13.99
C GLU A 250 11.07 18.39 -13.68
N GLY A 251 11.24 18.68 -12.40
CA GLY A 251 11.91 19.90 -11.93
C GLY A 251 10.92 21.06 -11.77
N LEU A 252 11.13 21.87 -10.72
CA LEU A 252 10.29 23.03 -10.46
C LEU A 252 10.83 24.21 -11.25
N GLU A 253 9.96 24.89 -11.99
CA GLU A 253 10.26 26.17 -12.61
C GLU A 253 10.31 27.26 -11.56
N VAL A 254 11.15 28.26 -11.78
CA VAL A 254 11.20 29.49 -10.98
C VAL A 254 9.98 30.33 -11.37
N LEU A 255 9.16 30.69 -10.38
CA LEU A 255 8.01 31.56 -10.54
C LEU A 255 8.44 33.00 -10.73
#